data_e77ba434c0772eecbdd3ba3527973514
#
_entry.id   e77ba434c0772eecbdd3ba3527973514
#
_cell.length_a   1.000
_cell.length_b   1.000
_cell.length_c   1.000
_cell.angle_alpha   90.00
_cell.angle_beta   90.00
_cell.angle_gamma   90.00
#
_symmetry.space_group_name_H-M   'P 1'
#
loop_
_entity.id
_entity.type
_entity.pdbx_description
1 polymer ?
#
loop_
_entity_poly.entity_id
_entity_poly.type
_entity_poly.pdbx_seq_one_letter_code
_entity_poly.pdbx_strand_id
1 'polypeptide(L)'
;MNIIVAILILGIIVIVHELGHFLLAKKNGITVTEFSVGMGPRLASFVKNGTRYSLKLLPIGGSCMMLGEDESVEDEGAFHKKGVWARFSVIFAGAFFNFVFAFLLSLIFIGDLGVDKPFVTGISTESTSPKIELQEGDQITKVNDAPIHFSDDMRYYFYFNPLSEAPINIEYIRDGKKNETMINPSVIEKYYLGINYDNNAKAPIITAVDPTFPLGKAGMKAGDQIVKMNGTEIKSGKGLADYIAKNPLADKPIDITYLRDGKEAKVTITPQYNKSYDLGFGLNYDRAKVSAPEVVKYSFYELKNNIVNTLKSVLYLVTGKISAREIAGPVGIVNVVGQVVDSSKTEGYHIMIMNLIRFSILISANLGVMNLLPLPALDGGRLVFLLIEAIRRKPVPKEKEAMVHMVGMALLMLLMVFVMFNDIRNIFG
;
A
#
# COMPACT_ATOMS: atom_id res chain seq x y z
N MET A 1 -6.54 16.25 -13.53
CA MET A 1 -5.59 16.68 -12.48
C MET A 1 -4.91 15.47 -11.81
N ASN A 2 -5.65 14.48 -11.40
CA ASN A 2 -5.15 13.30 -10.66
C ASN A 2 -4.06 12.50 -11.40
N ILE A 3 -4.21 12.31 -12.73
CA ILE A 3 -3.21 11.63 -13.58
C ILE A 3 -1.87 12.38 -13.57
N ILE A 4 -1.90 13.70 -13.65
CA ILE A 4 -0.67 14.52 -13.65
C ILE A 4 0.05 14.39 -12.31
N VAL A 5 -0.68 14.42 -11.19
CA VAL A 5 -0.12 14.24 -9.84
C VAL A 5 0.51 12.86 -9.70
N ALA A 6 -0.17 11.81 -10.16
CA ALA A 6 0.37 10.44 -10.12
C ALA A 6 1.66 10.31 -10.96
N ILE A 7 1.67 10.87 -12.18
CA ILE A 7 2.85 10.87 -13.06
C ILE A 7 4.01 11.62 -12.40
N LEU A 8 3.76 12.77 -11.78
CA LEU A 8 4.80 13.53 -11.09
C LEU A 8 5.40 12.74 -9.91
N ILE A 9 4.55 12.13 -9.07
CA ILE A 9 5.02 11.31 -7.94
C ILE A 9 5.88 10.15 -8.44
N LEU A 10 5.36 9.35 -9.37
CA LEU A 10 6.09 8.21 -9.93
C LEU A 10 7.37 8.66 -10.62
N GLY A 11 7.31 9.76 -11.39
CA GLY A 11 8.48 10.33 -12.06
C GLY A 11 9.59 10.71 -11.10
N ILE A 12 9.25 11.41 -9.99
CA ILE A 12 10.24 11.78 -8.96
C ILE A 12 10.86 10.54 -8.33
N ILE A 13 10.05 9.52 -7.96
CA ILE A 13 10.54 8.30 -7.34
C ILE A 13 11.51 7.55 -8.25
N VAL A 14 11.19 7.45 -9.56
CA VAL A 14 12.09 6.82 -10.53
C VAL A 14 13.35 7.64 -10.76
N ILE A 15 13.26 8.98 -10.82
CA ILE A 15 14.45 9.85 -10.94
C ILE A 15 15.39 9.65 -9.75
N VAL A 16 14.85 9.54 -8.53
CA VAL A 16 15.65 9.27 -7.32
C VAL A 16 16.35 7.91 -7.41
N HIS A 17 15.65 6.89 -7.92
CA HIS A 17 16.22 5.57 -8.18
C HIS A 17 17.42 5.66 -9.17
N GLU A 18 17.20 6.26 -10.34
CA GLU A 18 18.24 6.44 -11.35
C GLU A 18 19.42 7.30 -10.85
N LEU A 19 19.13 8.29 -9.99
CA LEU A 19 20.15 9.12 -9.34
C LEU A 19 21.07 8.28 -8.46
N GLY A 20 20.54 7.26 -7.79
CA GLY A 20 21.34 6.29 -7.02
C GLY A 20 22.39 5.61 -7.89
N HIS A 21 21.98 5.03 -9.02
CA HIS A 21 22.89 4.41 -10.01
C HIS A 21 23.91 5.41 -10.52
N PHE A 22 23.45 6.59 -10.92
CA PHE A 22 24.29 7.66 -11.46
C PHE A 22 25.42 8.08 -10.50
N LEU A 23 25.08 8.37 -9.25
CA LEU A 23 26.05 8.86 -8.26
C LEU A 23 27.09 7.81 -7.93
N LEU A 24 26.67 6.55 -7.76
CA LEU A 24 27.59 5.46 -7.46
C LEU A 24 28.42 5.05 -8.70
N ALA A 25 27.87 5.12 -9.91
CA ALA A 25 28.63 4.91 -11.14
C ALA A 25 29.76 5.95 -11.26
N LYS A 26 29.46 7.23 -11.11
CA LYS A 26 30.47 8.31 -11.13
C LYS A 26 31.52 8.13 -10.02
N LYS A 27 31.12 7.77 -8.81
CA LYS A 27 32.03 7.51 -7.68
C LYS A 27 33.01 6.37 -7.96
N ASN A 28 32.54 5.32 -8.65
CA ASN A 28 33.36 4.15 -9.00
C ASN A 28 34.12 4.34 -10.34
N GLY A 29 34.12 5.53 -10.93
CA GLY A 29 34.80 5.83 -12.19
C GLY A 29 34.19 5.07 -13.38
N ILE A 30 32.87 4.84 -13.36
CA ILE A 30 32.13 4.29 -14.50
C ILE A 30 31.62 5.45 -15.34
N THR A 31 31.82 5.36 -16.64
CA THR A 31 31.38 6.36 -17.61
C THR A 31 29.86 6.25 -17.78
N VAL A 32 29.13 7.29 -17.37
CA VAL A 32 27.70 7.41 -17.65
C VAL A 32 27.53 8.20 -18.95
N THR A 33 27.01 7.53 -19.96
CA THR A 33 26.82 8.10 -21.30
C THR A 33 25.58 8.99 -21.39
N GLU A 34 24.46 8.57 -20.75
CA GLU A 34 23.24 9.35 -20.68
C GLU A 34 22.55 9.17 -19.33
N PHE A 35 22.09 10.28 -18.76
CA PHE A 35 21.12 10.31 -17.65
C PHE A 35 19.85 10.98 -18.15
N SER A 36 18.74 10.26 -18.19
CA SER A 36 17.49 10.79 -18.74
C SER A 36 16.35 10.79 -17.74
N VAL A 37 15.55 11.84 -17.82
CA VAL A 37 14.24 11.96 -17.17
C VAL A 37 13.18 11.66 -18.23
N GLY A 38 12.32 10.68 -17.96
CA GLY A 38 11.29 10.21 -18.88
C GLY A 38 11.79 9.18 -19.89
N MET A 39 10.87 8.73 -20.73
CA MET A 39 11.08 7.71 -21.78
C MET A 39 10.64 8.23 -23.16
N GLY A 40 11.05 7.54 -24.22
CA GLY A 40 10.69 7.86 -25.61
C GLY A 40 11.62 8.88 -26.27
N PRO A 41 11.14 9.63 -27.29
CA PRO A 41 11.95 10.60 -28.04
C PRO A 41 12.48 11.72 -27.14
N ARG A 42 13.71 12.15 -27.42
CA ARG A 42 14.39 13.24 -26.71
C ARG A 42 13.80 14.59 -27.09
N LEU A 43 13.32 15.35 -26.11
CA LEU A 43 12.80 16.71 -26.28
C LEU A 43 13.93 17.76 -26.18
N ALA A 44 14.78 17.62 -25.16
CA ALA A 44 15.91 18.51 -24.91
C ALA A 44 17.07 17.71 -24.32
N SER A 45 18.30 18.15 -24.57
CA SER A 45 19.48 17.59 -23.92
C SER A 45 20.65 18.56 -23.91
N PHE A 46 21.55 18.37 -22.95
CA PHE A 46 22.85 19.01 -22.91
C PHE A 46 23.90 18.01 -22.44
N VAL A 47 25.16 18.29 -22.75
CA VAL A 47 26.28 17.44 -22.33
C VAL A 47 27.14 18.21 -21.32
N LYS A 48 27.42 17.55 -20.18
CA LYS A 48 28.31 18.08 -19.14
C LYS A 48 29.15 16.96 -18.54
N ASN A 49 30.45 17.19 -18.44
CA ASN A 49 31.42 16.21 -17.90
C ASN A 49 31.32 14.81 -18.54
N GLY A 50 31.16 14.75 -19.88
CA GLY A 50 31.03 13.49 -20.60
C GLY A 50 29.70 12.77 -20.49
N THR A 51 28.75 13.27 -19.71
CA THR A 51 27.40 12.72 -19.60
C THR A 51 26.40 13.59 -20.33
N ARG A 52 25.52 12.97 -21.13
CA ARG A 52 24.37 13.62 -21.72
C ARG A 52 23.20 13.58 -20.72
N TYR A 53 22.67 14.74 -20.39
CA TYR A 53 21.45 14.89 -19.61
C TYR A 53 20.28 15.14 -20.55
N SER A 54 19.25 14.30 -20.51
CA SER A 54 18.14 14.33 -21.48
C SER A 54 16.79 14.43 -20.78
N LEU A 55 15.91 15.24 -21.36
CA LEU A 55 14.49 15.23 -21.06
C LEU A 55 13.77 14.55 -22.24
N LYS A 56 12.98 13.51 -21.95
CA LYS A 56 12.26 12.72 -22.95
C LYS A 56 10.75 12.98 -22.88
N LEU A 57 10.04 12.63 -23.95
CA LEU A 57 8.64 13.03 -24.18
C LEU A 57 7.66 12.50 -23.11
N LEU A 58 7.80 11.25 -22.74
CA LEU A 58 6.92 10.63 -21.74
C LEU A 58 7.52 10.85 -20.35
N PRO A 59 6.84 11.61 -19.46
CA PRO A 59 7.35 11.92 -18.12
C PRO A 59 7.22 10.73 -17.14
N ILE A 60 7.33 9.52 -17.67
CA ILE A 60 7.26 8.26 -16.92
C ILE A 60 8.62 7.57 -17.05
N GLY A 61 9.20 7.20 -15.89
CA GLY A 61 10.50 6.52 -15.90
C GLY A 61 11.69 7.45 -16.00
N GLY A 62 12.85 6.84 -16.17
CA GLY A 62 14.16 7.46 -16.36
C GLY A 62 15.14 6.41 -16.86
N SER A 63 16.36 6.79 -17.10
CA SER A 63 17.45 5.84 -17.37
C SER A 63 18.82 6.43 -17.04
N CYS A 64 19.69 5.60 -16.48
CA CYS A 64 21.09 5.88 -16.28
C CYS A 64 21.89 4.89 -17.15
N MET A 65 22.27 5.32 -18.36
CA MET A 65 23.01 4.47 -19.31
C MET A 65 24.50 4.48 -18.99
N MET A 66 25.05 3.34 -18.64
CA MET A 66 26.46 3.16 -18.32
C MET A 66 27.20 2.51 -19.49
N LEU A 67 28.40 3.01 -19.78
CA LEU A 67 29.24 2.44 -20.81
C LEU A 67 29.63 1.00 -20.48
N GLY A 68 29.43 0.07 -21.40
CA GLY A 68 29.83 -1.34 -21.24
C GLY A 68 28.95 -2.11 -20.24
N GLU A 69 27.72 -1.66 -19.97
CA GLU A 69 26.75 -2.37 -19.17
C GLU A 69 26.18 -3.60 -19.90
N ASP A 70 25.66 -3.39 -21.09
CA ASP A 70 25.07 -4.45 -21.93
C ASP A 70 26.01 -4.92 -23.04
N GLU A 71 27.03 -4.12 -23.41
CA GLU A 71 27.99 -4.41 -24.46
C GLU A 71 29.39 -4.58 -23.88
N SER A 72 30.29 -5.25 -24.63
CA SER A 72 31.71 -5.32 -24.30
C SER A 72 32.45 -4.18 -25.02
N VAL A 73 33.01 -3.25 -24.26
CA VAL A 73 33.73 -2.08 -24.77
C VAL A 73 35.13 -2.04 -24.17
N GLU A 74 36.16 -1.77 -24.99
CA GLU A 74 37.55 -1.64 -24.56
C GLU A 74 37.82 -0.24 -23.99
N ASP A 75 37.19 0.12 -22.89
CA ASP A 75 37.37 1.38 -22.16
C ASP A 75 37.49 1.13 -20.67
N GLU A 76 38.44 1.78 -20.00
CA GLU A 76 38.66 1.64 -18.56
C GLU A 76 37.47 2.14 -17.71
N GLY A 77 36.64 3.03 -18.26
CA GLY A 77 35.39 3.48 -17.64
C GLY A 77 34.20 2.54 -17.86
N ALA A 78 34.40 1.43 -18.59
CA ALA A 78 33.31 0.50 -18.85
C ALA A 78 32.86 -0.25 -17.57
N PHE A 79 31.56 -0.42 -17.38
CA PHE A 79 30.94 -1.07 -16.23
C PHE A 79 31.51 -2.48 -15.98
N HIS A 80 31.60 -3.31 -17.03
CA HIS A 80 32.07 -4.68 -16.91
C HIS A 80 33.57 -4.82 -16.54
N LYS A 81 34.39 -3.77 -16.77
CA LYS A 81 35.81 -3.76 -16.37
C LYS A 81 36.01 -3.43 -14.89
N LYS A 82 34.98 -2.93 -14.20
CA LYS A 82 35.08 -2.61 -12.78
C LYS A 82 34.95 -3.87 -11.91
N GLY A 83 35.54 -3.82 -10.73
CA GLY A 83 35.45 -4.90 -9.76
C GLY A 83 34.00 -5.25 -9.39
N VAL A 84 33.74 -6.50 -9.03
CA VAL A 84 32.39 -6.99 -8.74
C VAL A 84 31.65 -6.17 -7.67
N TRP A 85 32.36 -5.73 -6.62
CA TRP A 85 31.75 -4.94 -5.53
C TRP A 85 31.46 -3.49 -5.94
N ALA A 86 32.24 -2.92 -6.86
CA ALA A 86 31.94 -1.62 -7.45
C ALA A 86 30.64 -1.69 -8.26
N ARG A 87 30.51 -2.71 -9.12
CA ARG A 87 29.29 -2.96 -9.90
C ARG A 87 28.09 -3.26 -9.00
N PHE A 88 28.28 -4.09 -7.97
CA PHE A 88 27.24 -4.38 -6.98
C PHE A 88 26.75 -3.10 -6.30
N SER A 89 27.68 -2.24 -5.83
CA SER A 89 27.29 -0.99 -5.17
C SER A 89 26.49 -0.06 -6.08
N VAL A 90 26.80 -0.03 -7.38
CA VAL A 90 26.07 0.78 -8.37
C VAL A 90 24.65 0.25 -8.57
N ILE A 91 24.49 -1.05 -8.79
CA ILE A 91 23.16 -1.64 -9.00
C ILE A 91 22.30 -1.56 -7.71
N PHE A 92 22.89 -1.83 -6.55
CA PHE A 92 22.18 -1.71 -5.26
C PHE A 92 21.72 -0.28 -4.94
N ALA A 93 22.46 0.73 -5.45
CA ALA A 93 22.23 2.14 -5.12
C ALA A 93 20.86 2.64 -5.57
N GLY A 94 20.31 2.16 -6.68
CA GLY A 94 18.96 2.55 -7.12
C GLY A 94 17.91 2.30 -6.04
N ALA A 95 17.82 1.06 -5.59
CA ALA A 95 16.90 0.68 -4.52
C ALA A 95 17.20 1.37 -3.18
N PHE A 96 18.48 1.49 -2.83
CA PHE A 96 18.91 2.15 -1.60
C PHE A 96 18.49 3.62 -1.56
N PHE A 97 18.59 4.35 -2.67
CA PHE A 97 18.17 5.75 -2.74
C PHE A 97 16.66 5.90 -2.61
N ASN A 98 15.87 4.93 -3.06
CA ASN A 98 14.43 4.91 -2.80
C ASN A 98 14.12 4.76 -1.31
N PHE A 99 14.86 3.94 -0.55
CA PHE A 99 14.71 3.85 0.90
C PHE A 99 15.12 5.14 1.61
N VAL A 100 16.24 5.76 1.18
CA VAL A 100 16.66 7.07 1.70
C VAL A 100 15.59 8.12 1.44
N PHE A 101 15.02 8.16 0.24
CA PHE A 101 13.96 9.09 -0.12
C PHE A 101 12.69 8.86 0.69
N ALA A 102 12.24 7.62 0.84
CA ALA A 102 11.11 7.27 1.69
C ALA A 102 11.35 7.72 3.15
N PHE A 103 12.55 7.52 3.68
CA PHE A 103 12.93 7.99 5.01
C PHE A 103 12.89 9.52 5.14
N LEU A 104 13.43 10.26 4.17
CA LEU A 104 13.39 11.73 4.17
C LEU A 104 11.95 12.26 4.09
N LEU A 105 11.11 11.65 3.27
CA LEU A 105 9.68 11.99 3.22
C LEU A 105 8.98 11.66 4.54
N SER A 106 9.34 10.56 5.21
CA SER A 106 8.80 10.20 6.53
C SER A 106 9.19 11.22 7.60
N LEU A 107 10.42 11.78 7.55
CA LEU A 107 10.82 12.86 8.46
C LEU A 107 9.92 14.10 8.28
N ILE A 108 9.59 14.47 7.04
CA ILE A 108 8.69 15.59 6.75
C ILE A 108 7.28 15.27 7.25
N PHE A 109 6.75 14.11 6.91
CA PHE A 109 5.38 13.70 7.24
C PHE A 109 5.15 13.62 8.76
N ILE A 110 6.03 12.90 9.47
CA ILE A 110 5.93 12.70 10.93
C ILE A 110 6.29 14.01 11.67
N GLY A 111 7.25 14.78 11.17
CA GLY A 111 7.59 16.08 11.73
C GLY A 111 6.43 17.07 11.67
N ASP A 112 5.64 17.01 10.59
CA ASP A 112 4.49 17.90 10.40
C ASP A 112 3.22 17.39 11.09
N LEU A 113 2.79 16.13 10.86
CA LEU A 113 1.52 15.62 11.40
C LEU A 113 1.67 14.90 12.76
N GLY A 114 2.87 14.46 13.12
CA GLY A 114 3.07 13.64 14.31
C GLY A 114 2.83 12.15 14.06
N VAL A 115 2.59 11.40 15.15
CA VAL A 115 2.46 9.94 15.18
C VAL A 115 1.12 9.52 15.76
N ASP A 116 0.47 8.56 15.14
CA ASP A 116 -0.70 7.84 15.64
C ASP A 116 -0.24 6.69 16.56
N LYS A 117 0.10 7.04 17.82
CA LYS A 117 0.49 6.02 18.79
C LYS A 117 -0.71 5.12 19.15
N PRO A 118 -0.50 3.79 19.29
CA PRO A 118 -1.56 2.82 19.49
C PRO A 118 -2.13 2.85 20.92
N PHE A 119 -2.80 3.93 21.29
CA PHE A 119 -3.50 4.03 22.55
C PHE A 119 -4.89 3.41 22.45
N VAL A 120 -5.28 2.69 23.48
CA VAL A 120 -6.65 2.18 23.66
C VAL A 120 -7.59 3.36 23.93
N THR A 121 -8.66 3.49 23.11
CA THR A 121 -9.62 4.62 23.19
C THR A 121 -11.05 4.23 23.54
N GLY A 122 -11.38 2.97 23.48
CA GLY A 122 -12.73 2.51 23.80
C GLY A 122 -12.69 1.07 24.22
N ILE A 123 -13.35 0.78 25.32
CA ILE A 123 -13.58 -0.59 25.79
C ILE A 123 -15.03 -0.94 25.50
N SER A 124 -15.25 -2.02 24.78
CA SER A 124 -16.61 -2.48 24.47
C SER A 124 -17.31 -2.92 25.76
N THR A 125 -18.51 -2.40 25.97
CA THR A 125 -19.39 -2.77 27.09
C THR A 125 -20.48 -3.75 26.68
N GLU A 126 -20.47 -4.20 25.41
CA GLU A 126 -21.45 -5.20 24.94
C GLU A 126 -21.27 -6.53 25.69
N SER A 127 -22.37 -7.19 26.00
CA SER A 127 -22.34 -8.47 26.73
C SER A 127 -21.66 -9.60 25.98
N THR A 128 -21.53 -9.45 24.65
CA THR A 128 -20.87 -10.40 23.74
C THR A 128 -19.38 -10.14 23.58
N SER A 129 -18.90 -8.97 24.04
CA SER A 129 -17.47 -8.62 23.91
C SER A 129 -16.62 -9.34 24.94
N PRO A 130 -15.34 -9.61 24.66
CA PRO A 130 -14.45 -10.28 25.61
C PRO A 130 -14.25 -9.40 26.86
N LYS A 131 -14.12 -10.02 28.00
CA LYS A 131 -13.66 -9.34 29.21
C LYS A 131 -12.15 -9.15 29.10
N ILE A 132 -11.71 -7.90 29.10
CA ILE A 132 -10.31 -7.53 28.93
C ILE A 132 -9.82 -6.71 30.13
N GLU A 133 -8.53 -6.82 30.42
CA GLU A 133 -7.85 -6.04 31.47
C GLU A 133 -7.35 -4.68 31.00
N LEU A 134 -7.37 -4.43 29.68
CA LEU A 134 -6.99 -3.15 29.10
C LEU A 134 -7.92 -2.04 29.56
N GLN A 135 -7.38 -0.83 29.63
CA GLN A 135 -8.08 0.40 29.98
C GLN A 135 -7.81 1.47 28.91
N GLU A 136 -8.69 2.45 28.82
CA GLU A 136 -8.46 3.61 27.97
C GLU A 136 -7.17 4.32 28.39
N GLY A 137 -6.33 4.68 27.41
CA GLY A 137 -5.03 5.27 27.60
C GLY A 137 -3.86 4.29 27.67
N ASP A 138 -4.10 2.97 27.73
CA ASP A 138 -3.03 1.98 27.61
C ASP A 138 -2.39 2.06 26.23
N GLN A 139 -1.07 2.08 26.17
CA GLN A 139 -0.33 2.07 24.91
C GLN A 139 0.06 0.63 24.55
N ILE A 140 -0.52 0.09 23.48
CA ILE A 140 -0.15 -1.23 22.96
C ILE A 140 1.28 -1.16 22.41
N THR A 141 2.12 -2.13 22.76
CA THR A 141 3.51 -2.21 22.29
C THR A 141 3.83 -3.46 21.50
N LYS A 142 3.06 -4.56 21.75
CA LYS A 142 3.13 -5.77 20.93
C LYS A 142 1.79 -6.48 20.84
N VAL A 143 1.62 -7.22 19.76
CA VAL A 143 0.56 -8.21 19.56
C VAL A 143 1.23 -9.54 19.24
N ASN A 144 1.12 -10.51 20.14
CA ASN A 144 1.96 -11.70 20.14
C ASN A 144 3.46 -11.30 20.06
N ASP A 145 4.20 -11.79 19.08
CA ASP A 145 5.62 -11.45 18.90
C ASP A 145 5.86 -10.20 18.04
N ALA A 146 4.80 -9.59 17.50
CA ALA A 146 4.91 -8.47 16.58
C ALA A 146 4.94 -7.12 17.33
N PRO A 147 5.98 -6.29 17.17
CA PRO A 147 6.01 -4.95 17.74
C PRO A 147 4.99 -4.04 17.05
N ILE A 148 4.30 -3.23 17.83
CA ILE A 148 3.30 -2.26 17.39
C ILE A 148 3.82 -0.86 17.75
N HIS A 149 4.07 -0.03 16.75
CA HIS A 149 4.58 1.33 16.91
C HIS A 149 3.55 2.39 16.52
N PHE A 150 2.66 2.04 15.56
CA PHE A 150 1.57 2.84 15.05
C PHE A 150 0.26 2.08 15.21
N SER A 151 -0.84 2.78 15.30
CA SER A 151 -2.17 2.14 15.33
C SER A 151 -2.44 1.31 14.06
N ASP A 152 -1.94 1.78 12.92
CA ASP A 152 -2.02 1.04 11.65
C ASP A 152 -1.25 -0.30 11.67
N ASP A 153 -0.20 -0.46 12.48
CA ASP A 153 0.54 -1.73 12.57
C ASP A 153 -0.35 -2.88 13.03
N MET A 154 -1.28 -2.59 13.94
CA MET A 154 -2.24 -3.61 14.40
C MET A 154 -3.19 -4.03 13.29
N ARG A 155 -3.65 -3.09 12.46
CA ARG A 155 -4.46 -3.38 11.28
C ARG A 155 -3.71 -4.26 10.28
N TYR A 156 -2.44 -3.93 9.97
CA TYR A 156 -1.58 -4.76 9.11
C TYR A 156 -1.30 -6.12 9.73
N TYR A 157 -1.08 -6.17 11.05
CA TYR A 157 -0.87 -7.44 11.72
C TYR A 157 -2.06 -8.39 11.50
N PHE A 158 -3.30 -7.93 11.72
CA PHE A 158 -4.49 -8.75 11.52
C PHE A 158 -4.88 -8.97 10.05
N TYR A 159 -4.43 -8.11 9.15
CA TYR A 159 -4.53 -8.39 7.71
C TYR A 159 -3.71 -9.64 7.32
N PHE A 160 -2.50 -9.76 7.82
CA PHE A 160 -1.63 -10.91 7.56
C PHE A 160 -1.90 -12.12 8.49
N ASN A 161 -2.52 -11.91 9.64
CA ASN A 161 -2.86 -12.92 10.63
C ASN A 161 -4.32 -12.74 11.03
N PRO A 162 -5.28 -13.21 10.20
CA PRO A 162 -6.69 -13.01 10.45
C PRO A 162 -7.09 -13.47 11.86
N LEU A 163 -7.93 -12.68 12.51
CA LEU A 163 -8.48 -13.00 13.83
C LEU A 163 -9.19 -14.36 13.81
N SER A 164 -9.04 -15.09 14.86
CA SER A 164 -9.67 -16.39 15.12
C SER A 164 -10.07 -16.50 16.61
N GLU A 165 -10.54 -17.63 17.03
CA GLU A 165 -10.83 -17.92 18.44
C GLU A 165 -9.57 -18.13 19.28
N ALA A 166 -8.38 -18.16 18.64
CA ALA A 166 -7.12 -18.34 19.36
C ALA A 166 -6.82 -17.14 20.26
N PRO A 167 -6.33 -17.36 21.48
CA PRO A 167 -5.91 -16.30 22.39
C PRO A 167 -4.81 -15.43 21.76
N ILE A 168 -4.89 -14.12 22.04
CA ILE A 168 -3.93 -13.13 21.56
C ILE A 168 -3.25 -12.52 22.76
N ASN A 169 -1.93 -12.54 22.77
CA ASN A 169 -1.14 -11.88 23.78
C ASN A 169 -0.91 -10.41 23.42
N ILE A 170 -1.18 -9.50 24.35
CA ILE A 170 -1.03 -8.05 24.19
C ILE A 170 -0.05 -7.55 25.27
N GLU A 171 1.12 -7.03 24.83
CA GLU A 171 1.98 -6.22 25.70
C GLU A 171 1.56 -4.75 25.58
N TYR A 172 1.46 -4.06 26.73
CA TYR A 172 1.07 -2.65 26.78
C TYR A 172 1.81 -1.89 27.89
N ILE A 173 1.81 -0.57 27.79
CA ILE A 173 2.36 0.34 28.80
C ILE A 173 1.18 1.06 29.47
N ARG A 174 1.10 1.00 30.80
CA ARG A 174 0.20 1.76 31.68
C ARG A 174 1.05 2.44 32.73
N ASP A 175 0.89 3.77 32.90
CA ASP A 175 1.65 4.58 33.87
C ASP A 175 3.18 4.36 33.79
N GLY A 176 3.71 4.22 32.58
CA GLY A 176 5.14 3.99 32.32
C GLY A 176 5.62 2.55 32.62
N LYS A 177 4.75 1.65 33.08
CA LYS A 177 5.09 0.25 33.39
C LYS A 177 4.62 -0.67 32.28
N LYS A 178 5.46 -1.62 31.91
CA LYS A 178 5.10 -2.69 30.98
C LYS A 178 4.21 -3.72 31.66
N ASN A 179 3.14 -4.07 30.99
CA ASN A 179 2.17 -5.08 31.40
C ASN A 179 1.88 -6.01 30.20
N GLU A 180 1.27 -7.13 30.49
CA GLU A 180 0.91 -8.14 29.51
C GLU A 180 -0.47 -8.71 29.88
N THR A 181 -1.31 -8.94 28.89
CA THR A 181 -2.62 -9.57 29.08
C THR A 181 -2.95 -10.46 27.89
N MET A 182 -3.79 -11.46 28.13
CA MET A 182 -4.25 -12.37 27.09
C MET A 182 -5.73 -12.09 26.79
N ILE A 183 -6.06 -11.87 25.53
CA ILE A 183 -7.41 -11.64 25.07
C ILE A 183 -7.90 -12.85 24.27
N ASN A 184 -9.06 -13.35 24.63
CA ASN A 184 -9.79 -14.34 23.84
C ASN A 184 -10.84 -13.60 23.01
N PRO A 185 -10.65 -13.50 21.66
CA PRO A 185 -11.60 -12.77 20.82
C PRO A 185 -13.01 -13.36 20.93
N SER A 186 -14.02 -12.50 21.04
CA SER A 186 -15.42 -12.95 20.98
C SER A 186 -15.85 -13.16 19.53
N VAL A 187 -16.64 -14.19 19.31
CA VAL A 187 -17.22 -14.48 18.01
C VAL A 187 -18.47 -13.63 17.79
N ILE A 188 -18.52 -12.91 16.69
CA ILE A 188 -19.69 -12.18 16.22
C ILE A 188 -20.24 -12.89 14.99
N GLU A 189 -21.42 -13.47 15.14
CA GLU A 189 -22.13 -14.17 14.07
C GLU A 189 -23.38 -13.37 13.71
N LYS A 190 -23.34 -12.69 12.58
CA LYS A 190 -24.45 -11.84 12.11
C LYS A 190 -24.65 -11.99 10.61
N TYR A 191 -25.88 -11.71 10.18
CA TYR A 191 -26.20 -11.56 8.77
C TYR A 191 -26.04 -10.10 8.35
N TYR A 192 -25.51 -9.86 7.16
CA TYR A 192 -25.18 -8.54 6.63
C TYR A 192 -25.81 -8.30 5.27
N LEU A 193 -26.16 -7.05 5.02
CA LEU A 193 -26.60 -6.56 3.71
C LEU A 193 -25.41 -6.06 2.85
N GLY A 194 -24.31 -5.63 3.51
CA GLY A 194 -23.12 -5.09 2.88
C GLY A 194 -23.21 -3.61 2.54
N ILE A 195 -23.87 -2.81 3.40
CA ILE A 195 -24.02 -1.36 3.24
C ILE A 195 -23.62 -0.61 4.51
N ASN A 196 -23.14 0.61 4.33
CA ASN A 196 -23.00 1.60 5.39
C ASN A 196 -24.02 2.73 5.16
N TYR A 197 -24.54 3.27 6.25
CA TYR A 197 -25.43 4.42 6.26
C TYR A 197 -25.30 5.18 7.59
N ASP A 198 -25.71 6.44 7.62
CA ASP A 198 -25.71 7.23 8.85
C ASP A 198 -27.02 7.01 9.63
N ASN A 199 -26.91 6.45 10.84
CA ASN A 199 -28.04 6.20 11.74
C ASN A 199 -28.77 7.50 12.13
N ASN A 200 -28.10 8.66 12.12
CA ASN A 200 -28.67 9.95 12.50
C ASN A 200 -29.23 10.72 11.30
N ALA A 201 -29.06 10.21 10.09
CA ALA A 201 -29.54 10.88 8.89
C ALA A 201 -31.07 10.95 8.83
N LYS A 202 -31.59 12.08 8.32
CA LYS A 202 -33.02 12.28 8.09
C LYS A 202 -33.60 11.35 7.03
N ALA A 203 -32.77 10.82 6.14
CA ALA A 203 -33.13 9.82 5.14
C ALA A 203 -32.10 8.68 5.16
N PRO A 204 -32.50 7.41 4.94
CA PRO A 204 -31.60 6.26 4.98
C PRO A 204 -30.82 6.12 3.65
N ILE A 205 -29.91 7.06 3.42
CA ILE A 205 -29.05 7.10 2.23
C ILE A 205 -27.83 6.21 2.49
N ILE A 206 -27.54 5.35 1.53
CA ILE A 206 -26.37 4.48 1.55
C ILE A 206 -25.13 5.33 1.32
N THR A 207 -24.17 5.28 2.23
CA THR A 207 -22.89 6.00 2.14
C THR A 207 -21.79 5.16 1.49
N ALA A 208 -21.84 3.84 1.68
CA ALA A 208 -20.91 2.89 1.05
C ALA A 208 -21.59 1.54 0.84
N VAL A 209 -21.14 0.82 -0.18
CA VAL A 209 -21.59 -0.54 -0.51
C VAL A 209 -20.39 -1.44 -0.70
N ASP A 210 -20.39 -2.59 -0.03
CA ASP A 210 -19.39 -3.62 -0.25
C ASP A 210 -19.83 -4.52 -1.43
N PRO A 211 -19.07 -4.55 -2.55
CA PRO A 211 -19.45 -5.32 -3.74
C PRO A 211 -19.46 -6.83 -3.51
N THR A 212 -18.85 -7.32 -2.44
CA THR A 212 -18.79 -8.76 -2.12
C THR A 212 -20.03 -9.25 -1.39
N PHE A 213 -20.85 -8.33 -0.85
CA PHE A 213 -22.07 -8.64 -0.11
C PHE A 213 -23.35 -8.55 -1.00
N PRO A 214 -24.49 -9.06 -0.50
CA PRO A 214 -25.71 -9.20 -1.32
C PRO A 214 -26.17 -7.94 -2.03
N LEU A 215 -26.22 -6.79 -1.34
CA LEU A 215 -26.67 -5.55 -1.98
C LEU A 215 -25.70 -5.01 -3.00
N GLY A 216 -24.39 -5.17 -2.79
CA GLY A 216 -23.38 -4.85 -3.79
C GLY A 216 -23.47 -5.74 -5.03
N LYS A 217 -23.61 -7.06 -4.83
CA LYS A 217 -23.85 -8.02 -5.93
C LYS A 217 -25.13 -7.74 -6.70
N ALA A 218 -26.13 -7.17 -6.05
CA ALA A 218 -27.39 -6.74 -6.66
C ALA A 218 -27.32 -5.37 -7.35
N GLY A 219 -26.14 -4.73 -7.38
CA GLY A 219 -25.89 -3.48 -8.08
C GLY A 219 -26.37 -2.22 -7.35
N MET A 220 -26.59 -2.27 -6.03
CA MET A 220 -26.81 -1.07 -5.23
C MET A 220 -25.52 -0.25 -5.13
N LYS A 221 -25.67 1.05 -4.98
CA LYS A 221 -24.57 2.03 -4.97
C LYS A 221 -24.70 3.03 -3.83
N ALA A 222 -23.59 3.68 -3.48
CA ALA A 222 -23.64 4.85 -2.63
C ALA A 222 -24.52 5.94 -3.29
N GLY A 223 -25.32 6.63 -2.48
CA GLY A 223 -26.34 7.58 -2.93
C GLY A 223 -27.74 6.99 -3.08
N ASP A 224 -27.90 5.65 -3.14
CA ASP A 224 -29.23 5.03 -3.11
C ASP A 224 -29.92 5.27 -1.75
N GLN A 225 -31.20 5.57 -1.75
CA GLN A 225 -31.99 5.75 -0.53
C GLN A 225 -32.96 4.60 -0.36
N ILE A 226 -32.83 3.83 0.74
CA ILE A 226 -33.79 2.78 1.07
C ILE A 226 -35.09 3.41 1.51
N VAL A 227 -36.22 3.05 0.89
CA VAL A 227 -37.55 3.60 1.23
C VAL A 227 -38.49 2.54 1.82
N LYS A 228 -38.30 1.24 1.50
CA LYS A 228 -39.09 0.14 2.12
C LYS A 228 -38.23 -1.11 2.29
N MET A 229 -38.54 -1.86 3.36
CA MET A 229 -38.03 -3.22 3.56
C MET A 229 -39.23 -4.14 3.88
N ASN A 230 -39.38 -5.21 3.09
CA ASN A 230 -40.53 -6.14 3.16
C ASN A 230 -41.88 -5.38 3.24
N GLY A 231 -42.04 -4.33 2.42
CA GLY A 231 -43.26 -3.51 2.41
C GLY A 231 -43.37 -2.47 3.53
N THR A 232 -42.52 -2.51 4.56
CA THR A 232 -42.52 -1.53 5.66
C THR A 232 -41.76 -0.28 5.22
N GLU A 233 -42.35 0.89 5.38
CA GLU A 233 -41.76 2.19 5.02
C GLU A 233 -40.62 2.55 5.99
N ILE A 234 -39.48 3.00 5.43
CA ILE A 234 -38.28 3.42 6.16
C ILE A 234 -38.03 4.90 5.88
N LYS A 235 -38.11 5.76 6.89
CA LYS A 235 -38.09 7.24 6.71
C LYS A 235 -36.74 7.87 7.10
N SER A 236 -35.90 7.21 7.90
CA SER A 236 -34.65 7.75 8.41
C SER A 236 -33.61 6.67 8.63
N GLY A 237 -32.34 7.05 8.82
CA GLY A 237 -31.29 6.12 9.19
C GLY A 237 -31.62 5.37 10.49
N LYS A 238 -32.12 6.07 11.51
CA LYS A 238 -32.62 5.45 12.74
C LYS A 238 -33.76 4.48 12.48
N GLY A 239 -34.71 4.84 11.60
CA GLY A 239 -35.82 3.96 11.22
C GLY A 239 -35.33 2.65 10.57
N LEU A 240 -34.25 2.70 9.80
CA LEU A 240 -33.62 1.51 9.23
C LEU A 240 -32.98 0.63 10.32
N ALA A 241 -32.25 1.24 11.24
CA ALA A 241 -31.64 0.53 12.36
C ALA A 241 -32.71 -0.12 13.26
N ASP A 242 -33.78 0.63 13.60
CA ASP A 242 -34.89 0.14 14.43
C ASP A 242 -35.67 -1.01 13.75
N TYR A 243 -35.81 -0.93 12.40
CA TYR A 243 -36.43 -2.01 11.62
C TYR A 243 -35.59 -3.29 11.69
N ILE A 244 -34.27 -3.18 11.45
CA ILE A 244 -33.35 -4.34 11.50
C ILE A 244 -33.28 -4.92 12.92
N ALA A 245 -33.31 -4.08 13.96
CA ALA A 245 -33.32 -4.54 15.36
C ALA A 245 -34.59 -5.33 15.70
N LYS A 246 -35.76 -4.91 15.17
CA LYS A 246 -37.04 -5.63 15.37
C LYS A 246 -37.22 -6.85 14.49
N ASN A 247 -36.58 -6.86 13.34
CA ASN A 247 -36.62 -7.92 12.33
C ASN A 247 -35.18 -8.36 12.03
N PRO A 248 -34.53 -9.15 12.88
CA PRO A 248 -33.15 -9.56 12.70
C PRO A 248 -32.94 -10.22 11.32
N LEU A 249 -31.87 -9.83 10.65
CA LEU A 249 -31.49 -10.40 9.38
C LEU A 249 -31.21 -11.90 9.56
N ALA A 250 -31.64 -12.71 8.59
CA ALA A 250 -31.51 -14.15 8.61
C ALA A 250 -31.32 -14.68 7.18
N ASP A 251 -31.10 -15.98 7.02
CA ASP A 251 -31.02 -16.64 5.72
C ASP A 251 -32.43 -16.76 5.07
N LYS A 252 -33.04 -15.61 4.81
CA LYS A 252 -34.34 -15.47 4.17
C LYS A 252 -34.35 -14.29 3.22
N PRO A 253 -35.01 -14.39 2.05
CA PRO A 253 -35.13 -13.27 1.12
C PRO A 253 -35.78 -12.05 1.77
N ILE A 254 -35.24 -10.89 1.45
CA ILE A 254 -35.75 -9.58 1.88
C ILE A 254 -35.98 -8.74 0.63
N ASP A 255 -37.19 -8.15 0.53
CA ASP A 255 -37.54 -7.20 -0.51
C ASP A 255 -37.17 -5.79 -0.08
N ILE A 256 -36.34 -5.13 -0.86
CA ILE A 256 -35.88 -3.77 -0.61
C ILE A 256 -36.33 -2.89 -1.76
N THR A 257 -37.06 -1.82 -1.45
CA THR A 257 -37.38 -0.75 -2.38
C THR A 257 -36.47 0.44 -2.08
N TYR A 258 -35.86 1.01 -3.10
CA TYR A 258 -34.95 2.14 -2.97
C TYR A 258 -35.15 3.18 -4.08
N LEU A 259 -34.72 4.41 -3.84
CA LEU A 259 -34.68 5.49 -4.82
C LEU A 259 -33.24 5.66 -5.32
N ARG A 260 -33.08 5.71 -6.64
CA ARG A 260 -31.85 6.10 -7.33
C ARG A 260 -32.20 7.22 -8.32
N ASP A 261 -31.54 8.37 -8.18
CA ASP A 261 -31.81 9.55 -9.02
C ASP A 261 -33.31 9.90 -9.08
N GLY A 262 -34.02 9.77 -7.94
CA GLY A 262 -35.43 10.04 -7.81
C GLY A 262 -36.36 8.96 -8.40
N LYS A 263 -35.85 7.88 -8.96
CA LYS A 263 -36.65 6.78 -9.52
C LYS A 263 -36.66 5.58 -8.53
N GLU A 264 -37.86 5.04 -8.34
CA GLU A 264 -38.06 3.86 -7.50
C GLU A 264 -37.56 2.60 -8.23
N ALA A 265 -36.79 1.78 -7.51
CA ALA A 265 -36.34 0.47 -7.96
C ALA A 265 -36.51 -0.55 -6.82
N LYS A 266 -36.56 -1.82 -7.17
CA LYS A 266 -36.74 -2.93 -6.21
C LYS A 266 -35.68 -3.98 -6.43
N VAL A 267 -35.26 -4.58 -5.33
CA VAL A 267 -34.33 -5.71 -5.32
C VAL A 267 -34.72 -6.68 -4.23
N THR A 268 -34.63 -7.98 -4.51
CA THR A 268 -34.80 -9.04 -3.54
C THR A 268 -33.43 -9.68 -3.31
N ILE A 269 -32.96 -9.72 -2.05
CA ILE A 269 -31.67 -10.33 -1.69
C ILE A 269 -31.85 -11.24 -0.46
N THR A 270 -30.97 -12.21 -0.33
CA THR A 270 -30.81 -12.96 0.91
C THR A 270 -29.59 -12.43 1.66
N PRO A 271 -29.72 -11.97 2.91
CA PRO A 271 -28.59 -11.49 3.72
C PRO A 271 -27.51 -12.57 3.84
N GLN A 272 -26.26 -12.16 3.81
CA GLN A 272 -25.14 -13.09 3.90
C GLN A 272 -24.68 -13.24 5.34
N TYR A 273 -24.61 -14.50 5.80
CA TYR A 273 -23.99 -14.82 7.08
C TYR A 273 -22.52 -14.50 7.05
N ASN A 274 -22.03 -13.82 8.08
CA ASN A 274 -20.62 -13.55 8.28
C ASN A 274 -20.23 -13.79 9.73
N LYS A 275 -19.11 -14.47 9.91
CA LYS A 275 -18.45 -14.68 11.19
C LYS A 275 -17.29 -13.72 11.28
N SER A 276 -17.28 -12.86 12.28
CA SER A 276 -16.20 -11.93 12.57
C SER A 276 -15.79 -12.06 14.04
N TYR A 277 -14.71 -11.38 14.41
CA TYR A 277 -14.16 -11.45 15.76
C TYR A 277 -14.01 -10.05 16.33
N ASP A 278 -14.32 -9.91 17.62
CA ASP A 278 -14.18 -8.68 18.39
C ASP A 278 -13.07 -8.85 19.44
N LEU A 279 -12.19 -7.88 19.54
CA LEU A 279 -11.13 -7.78 20.55
C LEU A 279 -11.60 -7.06 21.81
N GLY A 280 -12.77 -6.42 21.78
CA GLY A 280 -13.35 -5.69 22.90
C GLY A 280 -12.73 -4.32 23.15
N PHE A 281 -11.89 -3.80 22.27
CA PHE A 281 -11.31 -2.45 22.38
C PHE A 281 -11.04 -1.81 21.03
N GLY A 282 -11.01 -0.48 21.03
CA GLY A 282 -10.61 0.34 19.90
C GLY A 282 -9.24 0.99 20.11
N LEU A 283 -8.65 1.48 19.04
CA LEU A 283 -7.40 2.25 19.06
C LEU A 283 -7.60 3.68 18.59
N ASN A 284 -6.77 4.57 19.12
CA ASN A 284 -6.66 5.94 18.62
C ASN A 284 -5.92 5.97 17.28
N TYR A 285 -6.48 6.71 16.32
CA TYR A 285 -5.84 6.99 15.02
C TYR A 285 -5.47 8.47 14.88
N ASP A 286 -5.75 9.31 15.88
CA ASP A 286 -5.36 10.70 15.89
C ASP A 286 -3.85 10.84 16.07
N ARG A 287 -3.26 11.79 15.34
CA ARG A 287 -1.83 12.03 15.36
C ARG A 287 -1.47 13.09 16.37
N ALA A 288 -0.44 12.83 17.16
CA ALA A 288 0.12 13.78 18.11
C ALA A 288 1.56 14.13 17.75
N LYS A 289 1.91 15.41 17.89
CA LYS A 289 3.30 15.88 17.72
C LYS A 289 4.23 15.15 18.69
N VAL A 290 5.42 14.86 18.22
CA VAL A 290 6.46 14.18 18.98
C VAL A 290 7.75 15.01 18.96
N SER A 291 8.70 14.71 19.85
CA SER A 291 10.01 15.38 19.91
C SER A 291 10.86 15.06 18.67
N ALA A 292 11.81 15.93 18.33
CA ALA A 292 12.67 15.74 17.16
C ALA A 292 13.42 14.38 17.13
N PRO A 293 13.96 13.85 18.24
CA PRO A 293 14.51 12.49 18.27
C PRO A 293 13.47 11.41 17.98
N GLU A 294 12.23 11.58 18.47
CA GLU A 294 11.14 10.67 18.17
C GLU A 294 10.72 10.72 16.69
N VAL A 295 10.75 11.90 16.06
CA VAL A 295 10.52 12.01 14.60
C VAL A 295 11.47 11.11 13.84
N VAL A 296 12.77 11.15 14.13
CA VAL A 296 13.78 10.29 13.49
C VAL A 296 13.50 8.81 13.78
N LYS A 297 13.20 8.47 15.03
CA LYS A 297 12.89 7.10 15.46
C LYS A 297 11.67 6.53 14.74
N TYR A 298 10.58 7.27 14.72
CA TYR A 298 9.34 6.82 14.07
C TYR A 298 9.43 6.81 12.56
N SER A 299 10.22 7.73 11.94
CA SER A 299 10.50 7.67 10.50
C SER A 299 11.25 6.40 10.12
N PHE A 300 12.15 5.92 10.98
CA PHE A 300 12.82 4.64 10.77
C PHE A 300 11.84 3.46 10.92
N TYR A 301 10.93 3.51 11.89
CA TYR A 301 9.88 2.47 12.03
C TYR A 301 8.92 2.46 10.84
N GLU A 302 8.50 3.62 10.34
CA GLU A 302 7.67 3.75 9.14
C GLU A 302 8.34 3.09 7.92
N LEU A 303 9.61 3.40 7.67
CA LEU A 303 10.38 2.79 6.58
C LEU A 303 10.49 1.27 6.77
N LYS A 304 10.88 0.81 7.97
CA LYS A 304 11.00 -0.61 8.29
C LYS A 304 9.67 -1.35 8.07
N ASN A 305 8.55 -0.78 8.54
CA ASN A 305 7.23 -1.37 8.41
C ASN A 305 6.81 -1.48 6.95
N ASN A 306 7.04 -0.42 6.13
CA ASN A 306 6.77 -0.47 4.70
C ASN A 306 7.58 -1.58 4.01
N ILE A 307 8.88 -1.72 4.31
CA ILE A 307 9.73 -2.79 3.75
C ILE A 307 9.20 -4.16 4.16
N VAL A 308 8.95 -4.39 5.45
CA VAL A 308 8.49 -5.69 5.97
C VAL A 308 7.12 -6.05 5.43
N ASN A 309 6.18 -5.10 5.37
CA ASN A 309 4.85 -5.34 4.85
C ASN A 309 4.88 -5.63 3.34
N THR A 310 5.74 -4.96 2.58
CA THR A 310 5.95 -5.26 1.15
C THR A 310 6.48 -6.69 0.96
N LEU A 311 7.51 -7.08 1.72
CA LEU A 311 8.06 -8.45 1.66
C LEU A 311 7.01 -9.50 2.03
N LYS A 312 6.20 -9.26 3.08
CA LYS A 312 5.08 -10.14 3.47
C LYS A 312 4.03 -10.23 2.37
N SER A 313 3.66 -9.10 1.75
CA SER A 313 2.68 -9.07 0.65
C SER A 313 3.17 -9.89 -0.55
N VAL A 314 4.45 -9.74 -0.93
CA VAL A 314 5.06 -10.55 -1.99
C VAL A 314 5.05 -12.04 -1.64
N LEU A 315 5.42 -12.39 -0.40
CA LEU A 315 5.39 -13.79 0.06
C LEU A 315 3.97 -14.36 0.03
N TYR A 316 2.96 -13.60 0.45
CA TYR A 316 1.56 -14.03 0.46
C TYR A 316 0.99 -14.16 -0.95
N LEU A 317 1.43 -13.31 -1.87
CA LEU A 317 1.10 -13.42 -3.27
C LEU A 317 1.67 -14.72 -3.88
N VAL A 318 2.97 -14.97 -3.67
CA VAL A 318 3.66 -16.17 -4.18
C VAL A 318 3.08 -17.46 -3.57
N THR A 319 2.67 -17.41 -2.30
CA THR A 319 2.05 -18.56 -1.62
C THR A 319 0.54 -18.69 -1.85
N GLY A 320 -0.06 -17.82 -2.67
CA GLY A 320 -1.48 -17.84 -3.00
C GLY A 320 -2.43 -17.47 -1.86
N LYS A 321 -1.91 -16.87 -0.79
CA LYS A 321 -2.74 -16.36 0.33
C LYS A 321 -3.44 -15.05 0.00
N ILE A 322 -2.89 -14.27 -0.92
CA ILE A 322 -3.47 -13.04 -1.47
C ILE A 322 -3.71 -13.27 -2.96
N SER A 323 -4.86 -12.82 -3.44
CA SER A 323 -5.20 -12.95 -4.86
C SER A 323 -4.37 -11.97 -5.71
N ALA A 324 -3.90 -12.43 -6.86
CA ALA A 324 -3.27 -11.54 -7.84
C ALA A 324 -4.22 -10.41 -8.34
N ARG A 325 -5.52 -10.52 -8.09
CA ARG A 325 -6.51 -9.48 -8.39
C ARG A 325 -6.44 -8.28 -7.43
N GLU A 326 -5.79 -8.43 -6.29
CA GLU A 326 -5.60 -7.36 -5.30
C GLU A 326 -4.38 -6.50 -5.61
N ILE A 327 -3.56 -6.88 -6.61
CA ILE A 327 -2.41 -6.10 -7.03
C ILE A 327 -2.91 -4.89 -7.82
N ALA A 328 -2.57 -3.70 -7.36
CA ALA A 328 -2.77 -2.47 -8.11
C ALA A 328 -1.64 -2.29 -9.13
N GLY A 329 -2.01 -2.18 -10.39
CA GLY A 329 -1.09 -1.81 -11.48
C GLY A 329 -1.03 -0.28 -11.69
N PRO A 330 -0.45 0.17 -12.81
CA PRO A 330 -0.31 1.60 -13.08
C PRO A 330 -1.63 2.36 -13.08
N VAL A 331 -2.71 1.77 -13.59
CA VAL A 331 -4.04 2.39 -13.62
C VAL A 331 -4.64 2.43 -12.22
N GLY A 332 -4.47 1.36 -11.44
CA GLY A 332 -4.86 1.29 -10.04
C GLY A 332 -4.16 2.35 -9.18
N ILE A 333 -2.84 2.56 -9.38
CA ILE A 333 -2.08 3.60 -8.69
C ILE A 333 -2.64 5.00 -9.00
N VAL A 334 -2.95 5.30 -10.26
CA VAL A 334 -3.57 6.58 -10.66
C VAL A 334 -4.94 6.76 -9.98
N ASN A 335 -5.74 5.69 -9.91
CA ASN A 335 -7.03 5.72 -9.23
C ASN A 335 -6.88 6.00 -7.73
N VAL A 336 -5.93 5.34 -7.04
CA VAL A 336 -5.66 5.57 -5.62
C VAL A 336 -5.19 7.01 -5.37
N VAL A 337 -4.30 7.57 -6.20
CA VAL A 337 -3.92 8.99 -6.13
C VAL A 337 -5.15 9.88 -6.27
N GLY A 338 -6.05 9.56 -7.20
CA GLY A 338 -7.32 10.25 -7.37
C GLY A 338 -8.16 10.24 -6.10
N GLN A 339 -8.33 9.09 -5.49
CA GLN A 339 -9.07 8.94 -4.23
C GLN A 339 -8.42 9.72 -3.08
N VAL A 340 -7.09 9.69 -2.95
CA VAL A 340 -6.35 10.50 -1.95
C VAL A 340 -6.60 11.98 -2.15
N VAL A 341 -6.53 12.47 -3.39
CA VAL A 341 -6.79 13.88 -3.70
C VAL A 341 -8.24 14.24 -3.39
N ASP A 342 -9.22 13.42 -3.81
CA ASP A 342 -10.63 13.71 -3.69
C ASP A 342 -11.10 13.64 -2.21
N SER A 343 -10.66 12.66 -1.45
CA SER A 343 -10.99 12.55 -0.02
C SER A 343 -10.38 13.67 0.82
N SER A 344 -9.19 14.15 0.46
CA SER A 344 -8.51 15.20 1.21
C SER A 344 -8.96 16.63 0.85
N LYS A 345 -9.77 16.82 -0.19
CA LYS A 345 -10.24 18.16 -0.60
C LYS A 345 -11.01 18.93 0.49
N THR A 346 -11.80 18.20 1.28
CA THR A 346 -12.60 18.78 2.38
C THR A 346 -11.75 19.13 3.61
N GLU A 347 -10.56 18.50 3.74
CA GLU A 347 -9.64 18.68 4.88
C GLU A 347 -8.60 19.80 4.62
N GLY A 348 -8.53 20.29 3.37
CA GLY A 348 -7.64 21.37 2.95
C GLY A 348 -6.36 20.90 2.25
N TYR A 349 -5.73 21.84 1.53
CA TYR A 349 -4.55 21.56 0.68
C TYR A 349 -3.36 21.01 1.46
N HIS A 350 -3.17 21.45 2.70
CA HIS A 350 -2.07 20.98 3.56
C HIS A 350 -2.18 19.47 3.82
N ILE A 351 -3.34 19.01 4.27
CA ILE A 351 -3.59 17.58 4.53
C ILE A 351 -3.51 16.78 3.24
N MET A 352 -4.01 17.31 2.13
CA MET A 352 -3.87 16.66 0.82
C MET A 352 -2.40 16.43 0.46
N ILE A 353 -1.52 17.44 0.63
CA ILE A 353 -0.09 17.31 0.35
C ILE A 353 0.53 16.26 1.27
N MET A 354 0.20 16.27 2.57
CA MET A 354 0.72 15.29 3.52
C MET A 354 0.29 13.86 3.18
N ASN A 355 -0.95 13.66 2.76
CA ASN A 355 -1.44 12.35 2.32
C ASN A 355 -0.75 11.88 1.02
N LEU A 356 -0.45 12.79 0.09
CA LEU A 356 0.36 12.48 -1.10
C LEU A 356 1.81 12.14 -0.74
N ILE A 357 2.40 12.82 0.25
CA ILE A 357 3.72 12.47 0.78
C ILE A 357 3.67 11.06 1.40
N ARG A 358 2.67 10.75 2.22
CA ARG A 358 2.49 9.41 2.80
C ARG A 358 2.38 8.33 1.72
N PHE A 359 1.62 8.59 0.68
CA PHE A 359 1.53 7.69 -0.47
C PHE A 359 2.88 7.54 -1.19
N SER A 360 3.64 8.62 -1.34
CA SER A 360 4.98 8.62 -1.94
C SER A 360 5.99 7.80 -1.11
N ILE A 361 5.90 7.85 0.23
CA ILE A 361 6.70 7.00 1.14
C ILE A 361 6.46 5.52 0.82
N LEU A 362 5.18 5.12 0.77
CA LEU A 362 4.78 3.75 0.47
C LEU A 362 5.31 3.29 -0.89
N ILE A 363 5.06 4.06 -1.94
CA ILE A 363 5.47 3.69 -3.31
C ILE A 363 7.00 3.65 -3.44
N SER A 364 7.71 4.60 -2.83
CA SER A 364 9.18 4.62 -2.89
C SER A 364 9.80 3.42 -2.17
N ALA A 365 9.30 3.08 -0.98
CA ALA A 365 9.75 1.89 -0.25
C ALA A 365 9.43 0.60 -1.02
N ASN A 366 8.22 0.50 -1.58
CA ASN A 366 7.79 -0.65 -2.40
C ASN A 366 8.68 -0.81 -3.63
N LEU A 367 8.97 0.28 -4.37
CA LEU A 367 9.84 0.23 -5.54
C LEU A 367 11.26 -0.22 -5.16
N GLY A 368 11.79 0.26 -4.02
CA GLY A 368 13.07 -0.18 -3.49
C GLY A 368 13.10 -1.69 -3.21
N VAL A 369 12.06 -2.23 -2.53
CA VAL A 369 11.94 -3.66 -2.25
C VAL A 369 11.78 -4.47 -3.54
N MET A 370 10.86 -4.06 -4.42
CA MET A 370 10.58 -4.79 -5.66
C MET A 370 11.81 -4.88 -6.55
N ASN A 371 12.58 -3.78 -6.68
CA ASN A 371 13.82 -3.78 -7.47
C ASN A 371 14.92 -4.66 -6.86
N LEU A 372 14.90 -4.96 -5.56
CA LEU A 372 15.84 -5.88 -4.92
C LEU A 372 15.40 -7.35 -4.98
N LEU A 373 14.19 -7.65 -5.42
CA LEU A 373 13.78 -9.05 -5.59
C LEU A 373 14.65 -9.75 -6.64
N PRO A 374 15.00 -11.03 -6.44
CA PRO A 374 15.83 -11.80 -7.33
C PRO A 374 15.08 -12.18 -8.63
N LEU A 375 14.45 -11.19 -9.25
CA LEU A 375 13.69 -11.36 -10.48
C LEU A 375 14.50 -10.86 -11.68
N PRO A 376 14.58 -11.63 -12.77
CA PRO A 376 15.20 -11.17 -14.00
C PRO A 376 14.54 -9.87 -14.50
N ALA A 377 15.30 -9.04 -15.19
CA ALA A 377 14.93 -7.70 -15.65
C ALA A 377 14.86 -6.60 -14.57
N LEU A 378 14.96 -6.94 -13.28
CA LEU A 378 15.11 -5.99 -12.18
C LEU A 378 16.56 -5.95 -11.67
N ASP A 379 16.91 -4.92 -10.92
CA ASP A 379 18.25 -4.77 -10.32
C ASP A 379 18.65 -5.98 -9.47
N GLY A 380 17.70 -6.53 -8.69
CA GLY A 380 17.91 -7.71 -7.87
C GLY A 380 18.34 -8.94 -8.67
N GLY A 381 17.82 -9.10 -9.90
CA GLY A 381 18.29 -10.14 -10.81
C GLY A 381 19.76 -9.97 -11.18
N ARG A 382 20.18 -8.74 -11.51
CA ARG A 382 21.61 -8.41 -11.79
C ARG A 382 22.47 -8.60 -10.53
N LEU A 383 21.99 -8.20 -9.35
CA LEU A 383 22.71 -8.42 -8.09
C LEU A 383 22.96 -9.92 -7.81
N VAL A 384 22.01 -10.80 -8.13
CA VAL A 384 22.20 -12.24 -8.02
C VAL A 384 23.36 -12.73 -8.91
N PHE A 385 23.44 -12.29 -10.17
CA PHE A 385 24.55 -12.65 -11.06
C PHE A 385 25.89 -12.13 -10.53
N LEU A 386 25.94 -10.92 -9.98
CA LEU A 386 27.15 -10.37 -9.35
C LEU A 386 27.55 -11.14 -8.09
N LEU A 387 26.60 -11.60 -7.29
CA LEU A 387 26.90 -12.47 -6.12
C LEU A 387 27.42 -13.84 -6.55
N ILE A 388 26.84 -14.44 -7.60
CA ILE A 388 27.35 -15.68 -8.20
C ILE A 388 28.78 -15.48 -8.70
N GLU A 389 29.07 -14.37 -9.38
CA GLU A 389 30.41 -14.03 -9.85
C GLU A 389 31.39 -13.87 -8.67
N ALA A 390 30.99 -13.16 -7.59
CA ALA A 390 31.81 -12.98 -6.40
C ALA A 390 32.21 -14.32 -5.74
N ILE A 391 31.26 -15.27 -5.67
CA ILE A 391 31.49 -16.61 -5.09
C ILE A 391 32.37 -17.45 -6.03
N ARG A 392 32.06 -17.47 -7.33
CA ARG A 392 32.78 -18.28 -8.34
C ARG A 392 34.14 -17.69 -8.74
N ARG A 393 34.35 -16.40 -8.48
CA ARG A 393 35.51 -15.61 -8.95
C ARG A 393 35.68 -15.62 -10.48
N LYS A 394 34.61 -15.88 -11.20
CA LYS A 394 34.53 -15.87 -12.67
C LYS A 394 33.18 -15.31 -13.09
N PRO A 395 33.17 -14.37 -14.06
CA PRO A 395 31.91 -13.80 -14.55
C PRO A 395 31.00 -14.86 -15.17
N VAL A 396 29.72 -14.65 -15.08
CA VAL A 396 28.72 -15.43 -15.83
C VAL A 396 28.80 -14.99 -17.30
N PRO A 397 28.73 -15.93 -18.27
CA PRO A 397 28.69 -15.56 -19.70
C PRO A 397 27.55 -14.60 -19.98
N LYS A 398 27.85 -13.47 -20.66
CA LYS A 398 26.89 -12.40 -20.93
C LYS A 398 25.65 -12.89 -21.69
N GLU A 399 25.83 -13.85 -22.62
CA GLU A 399 24.73 -14.41 -23.40
C GLU A 399 23.70 -15.11 -22.49
N LYS A 400 24.16 -15.80 -21.45
CA LYS A 400 23.28 -16.48 -20.48
C LYS A 400 22.54 -15.48 -19.58
N GLU A 401 23.24 -14.45 -19.11
CA GLU A 401 22.65 -13.37 -18.33
C GLU A 401 21.59 -12.64 -19.16
N ALA A 402 21.92 -12.23 -20.39
CA ALA A 402 21.01 -11.56 -21.31
C ALA A 402 19.77 -12.43 -21.63
N MET A 403 19.93 -13.75 -21.84
CA MET A 403 18.82 -14.66 -22.07
C MET A 403 17.87 -14.71 -20.89
N VAL A 404 18.40 -14.84 -19.66
CA VAL A 404 17.60 -14.87 -18.43
C VAL A 404 16.85 -13.55 -18.25
N HIS A 405 17.51 -12.41 -18.47
CA HIS A 405 16.86 -11.09 -18.38
C HIS A 405 15.78 -10.91 -19.45
N MET A 406 16.01 -11.38 -20.69
CA MET A 406 15.01 -11.29 -21.77
C MET A 406 13.75 -12.11 -21.44
N VAL A 407 13.90 -13.34 -20.94
CA VAL A 407 12.78 -14.18 -20.50
C VAL A 407 12.03 -13.52 -19.34
N GLY A 408 12.77 -13.00 -18.34
CA GLY A 408 12.17 -12.29 -17.21
C GLY A 408 11.41 -11.04 -17.65
N MET A 409 11.94 -10.27 -18.57
CA MET A 409 11.27 -9.08 -19.14
C MET A 409 9.96 -9.47 -19.83
N ALA A 410 9.97 -10.55 -20.63
CA ALA A 410 8.76 -11.04 -21.30
C ALA A 410 7.68 -11.45 -20.26
N LEU A 411 8.07 -12.15 -19.20
CA LEU A 411 7.16 -12.54 -18.13
C LEU A 411 6.61 -11.32 -17.36
N LEU A 412 7.45 -10.33 -17.06
CA LEU A 412 7.02 -9.09 -16.40
C LEU A 412 6.07 -8.28 -17.29
N MET A 413 6.30 -8.23 -18.61
CA MET A 413 5.38 -7.59 -19.55
C MET A 413 4.02 -8.30 -19.58
N LEU A 414 4.00 -9.63 -19.60
CA LEU A 414 2.75 -10.41 -19.51
C LEU A 414 2.02 -10.15 -18.21
N LEU A 415 2.74 -10.13 -17.08
CA LEU A 415 2.17 -9.79 -15.78
C LEU A 415 1.59 -8.37 -15.78
N MET A 416 2.31 -7.40 -16.35
CA MET A 416 1.85 -6.01 -16.44
C MET A 416 0.55 -5.90 -17.25
N VAL A 417 0.45 -6.59 -18.39
CA VAL A 417 -0.78 -6.62 -19.18
C VAL A 417 -1.93 -7.24 -18.39
N PHE A 418 -1.68 -8.35 -17.68
CA PHE A 418 -2.67 -8.99 -16.82
C PHE A 418 -3.16 -8.06 -15.71
N VAL A 419 -2.25 -7.41 -15.00
CA VAL A 419 -2.58 -6.48 -13.91
C VAL A 419 -3.33 -5.26 -14.44
N MET A 420 -2.91 -4.70 -15.59
CA MET A 420 -3.60 -3.56 -16.21
C MET A 420 -5.03 -3.93 -16.62
N PHE A 421 -5.25 -5.13 -17.19
CA PHE A 421 -6.60 -5.62 -17.49
C PHE A 421 -7.44 -5.76 -16.22
N ASN A 422 -6.84 -6.27 -15.14
CA ASN A 422 -7.49 -6.39 -13.84
C ASN A 422 -7.85 -5.03 -13.25
N ASP A 423 -6.95 -4.03 -13.31
CA ASP A 423 -7.21 -2.64 -12.88
C ASP A 423 -8.45 -2.06 -13.60
N ILE A 424 -8.48 -2.17 -14.94
CA ILE A 424 -9.57 -1.66 -15.76
C ILE A 424 -10.89 -2.32 -15.36
N ARG A 425 -10.88 -3.64 -15.18
CA ARG A 425 -12.05 -4.38 -14.73
C ARG A 425 -12.53 -3.96 -13.35
N ASN A 426 -11.62 -3.71 -12.41
CA ASN A 426 -11.97 -3.30 -11.04
C ASN A 426 -12.50 -1.86 -10.97
N ILE A 427 -12.14 -1.00 -11.92
CA ILE A 427 -12.56 0.40 -11.96
C ILE A 427 -13.88 0.59 -12.72
N PHE A 428 -14.09 -0.18 -13.79
CA PHE A 428 -15.22 0.02 -14.72
C PHE A 428 -16.22 -1.16 -14.76
N GLY A 429 -15.92 -2.30 -14.14
CA GLY A 429 -16.78 -3.48 -14.05
C GLY A 429 -17.43 -3.56 -12.69
#